data_d829f0f9b189d7f70e09f163b66cb324
#
_entry.id   d829f0f9b189d7f70e09f163b66cb324
#
_cell.length_a   1.000
_cell.length_b   1.000
_cell.length_c   1.000
_cell.angle_alpha   90.00
_cell.angle_beta   90.00
_cell.angle_gamma   90.00
#
_symmetry.space_group_name_H-M   'P 1'
#
loop_
_entity.id
_entity.type
_entity.pdbx_description
1 polymer ?
#
loop_
_entity_poly.entity_id
_entity_poly.type
_entity_poly.pdbx_seq_one_letter_code
_entity_poly.pdbx_strand_id
1 'polypeptide(L)'
;MDNGAAIPPDAIEWTYCIFHQKLRVYKFSTSPSQRDEIEHVVASYAMDMNPDLYKKLADGREGFLMEHTRFFEDLEHAVDTLESMMS
;
A
#
# COMPACT_ATOMS: atom_id res chain seq x y z
N MET A 1 -17.48 12.63 15.50
CA MET A 1 -17.32 12.53 14.92
C MET A 1 -16.65 12.15 14.46
N ASP A 2 -16.59 11.92 14.17
CA ASP A 2 -16.16 11.59 13.60
C ASP A 2 -15.49 11.35 13.10
N ASN A 3 -15.02 11.36 12.99
CA ASN A 3 -14.36 11.18 12.51
C ASN A 3 -13.76 10.24 11.87
N GLY A 4 -13.60 9.29 12.48
CA GLY A 4 -13.17 8.11 11.79
C GLY A 4 -13.67 8.03 10.39
N ALA A 5 -14.58 8.86 10.14
CA ALA A 5 -15.14 9.03 8.81
C ALA A 5 -14.11 9.51 7.80
N ALA A 6 -12.88 9.74 8.24
CA ALA A 6 -11.83 10.22 7.37
C ALA A 6 -11.42 9.21 6.28
N ILE A 7 -11.74 7.93 6.46
CA ILE A 7 -11.36 6.91 5.48
C ILE A 7 -12.62 6.37 4.79
N PRO A 8 -12.92 6.82 3.57
CA PRO A 8 -14.08 6.30 2.85
C PRO A 8 -13.90 4.82 2.49
N PRO A 9 -14.95 4.01 2.56
CA PRO A 9 -14.85 2.58 2.18
C PRO A 9 -14.35 2.37 0.76
N ASP A 10 -14.71 3.25 -0.16
CA ASP A 10 -14.25 3.15 -1.56
C ASP A 10 -12.75 3.31 -1.66
N ALA A 11 -12.15 4.16 -0.83
CA ALA A 11 -10.70 4.34 -0.81
C ALA A 11 -10.01 3.06 -0.37
N ILE A 12 -10.57 2.35 0.59
CA ILE A 12 -10.01 1.09 1.06
C ILE A 12 -10.06 0.04 -0.04
N GLU A 13 -11.19 -0.12 -0.69
CA GLU A 13 -11.35 -1.11 -1.76
C GLU A 13 -10.46 -0.83 -2.95
N TRP A 14 -10.41 0.44 -3.34
CA TRP A 14 -9.60 0.86 -4.49
C TRP A 14 -8.11 0.63 -4.22
N THR A 15 -7.67 1.02 -3.04
CA THR A 15 -6.26 0.84 -2.64
C THR A 15 -5.91 -0.64 -2.55
N TYR A 16 -6.82 -1.44 -2.02
CA TYR A 16 -6.62 -2.88 -1.95
C TYR A 16 -6.43 -3.48 -3.35
N CYS A 17 -7.28 -3.14 -4.29
CA CYS A 17 -7.19 -3.65 -5.65
C CYS A 17 -5.84 -3.32 -6.28
N ILE A 18 -5.39 -2.09 -6.14
CA ILE A 18 -4.13 -1.64 -6.71
C ILE A 18 -2.96 -2.33 -6.04
N PHE A 19 -2.92 -2.32 -4.72
CA PHE A 19 -1.79 -2.89 -3.98
C PHE A 19 -1.72 -4.40 -4.13
N HIS A 20 -2.86 -5.07 -4.11
CA HIS A 20 -2.90 -6.53 -4.29
C HIS A 20 -2.37 -6.91 -5.68
N GLN A 21 -2.79 -6.20 -6.71
CA GLN A 21 -2.31 -6.45 -8.07
C GLN A 21 -0.80 -6.22 -8.18
N LYS A 22 -0.31 -5.11 -7.63
CA LYS A 22 1.12 -4.80 -7.66
C LYS A 22 1.94 -5.79 -6.85
N LEU A 23 1.42 -6.25 -5.74
CA LEU A 23 2.09 -7.26 -4.93
C LEU A 23 2.25 -8.56 -5.70
N ARG A 24 1.21 -8.99 -6.40
CA ARG A 24 1.28 -10.23 -7.20
C ARG A 24 2.32 -10.11 -8.30
N VAL A 25 2.31 -9.01 -9.04
CA VAL A 25 3.29 -8.82 -10.11
C VAL A 25 4.70 -8.74 -9.55
N TYR A 26 4.88 -8.03 -8.46
CA TYR A 26 6.19 -7.88 -7.81
C TYR A 26 6.73 -9.22 -7.35
N LYS A 27 5.87 -10.02 -6.73
CA LYS A 27 6.24 -11.32 -6.16
C LYS A 27 6.72 -12.30 -7.22
N PHE A 28 6.11 -12.26 -8.40
CA PHE A 28 6.46 -13.18 -9.48
C PHE A 28 7.42 -12.59 -10.52
N SER A 29 7.82 -11.33 -10.37
CA SER A 29 8.73 -10.69 -11.30
C SER A 29 10.16 -11.12 -11.05
N THR A 30 10.88 -11.44 -12.11
CA THR A 30 12.31 -11.72 -12.03
C THR A 30 13.15 -10.59 -12.60
N SER A 31 12.50 -9.55 -13.15
CA SER A 31 13.19 -8.41 -13.74
C SER A 31 13.41 -7.31 -12.71
N PRO A 32 14.67 -6.91 -12.43
CA PRO A 32 14.93 -5.80 -11.52
C PRO A 32 14.30 -4.49 -11.98
N SER A 33 14.28 -4.23 -13.28
CA SER A 33 13.68 -3.02 -13.84
C SER A 33 12.18 -2.97 -13.57
N GLN A 34 11.49 -4.10 -13.73
CA GLN A 34 10.05 -4.19 -13.47
C GLN A 34 9.76 -3.98 -11.98
N ARG A 35 10.58 -4.54 -11.11
CA ARG A 35 10.44 -4.35 -9.67
C ARG A 35 10.65 -2.90 -9.27
N ASP A 36 11.65 -2.25 -9.84
CA ASP A 36 11.91 -0.84 -9.58
C ASP A 36 10.73 0.03 -10.00
N GLU A 37 10.14 -0.29 -11.14
CA GLU A 37 8.98 0.44 -11.65
C GLU A 37 7.78 0.30 -10.71
N ILE A 38 7.54 -0.91 -10.23
CA ILE A 38 6.45 -1.16 -9.28
C ILE A 38 6.67 -0.40 -7.98
N GLU A 39 7.90 -0.41 -7.47
CA GLU A 39 8.24 0.34 -6.26
C GLU A 39 7.94 1.82 -6.43
N HIS A 40 8.32 2.37 -7.58
CA HIS A 40 8.09 3.77 -7.88
C HIS A 40 6.59 4.08 -7.98
N VAL A 41 5.84 3.25 -8.66
CA VAL A 41 4.40 3.44 -8.84
C VAL A 41 3.67 3.36 -7.49
N VAL A 42 4.02 2.38 -6.67
CA VAL A 42 3.39 2.21 -5.35
C VAL A 42 3.76 3.38 -4.42
N ALA A 43 5.02 3.81 -4.44
CA ALA A 43 5.43 4.95 -3.63
C ALA A 43 4.69 6.22 -4.04
N SER A 44 4.55 6.45 -5.34
CA SER A 44 3.81 7.60 -5.84
C SER A 44 2.35 7.55 -5.43
N TYR A 45 1.75 6.37 -5.52
CA TYR A 45 0.36 6.19 -5.09
C TYR A 45 0.23 6.47 -3.59
N ALA A 46 1.18 5.98 -2.80
CA ALA A 46 1.16 6.16 -1.34
C ALA A 46 1.24 7.63 -0.95
N MET A 47 1.98 8.42 -1.72
CA MET A 47 2.11 9.87 -1.46
C MET A 47 0.81 10.62 -1.73
N ASP A 48 0.00 10.11 -2.66
CA ASP A 48 -1.23 10.77 -3.10
C ASP A 48 -2.49 10.20 -2.46
N MET A 49 -2.40 9.08 -1.79
CA MET A 49 -3.57 8.42 -1.22
C MET A 49 -4.09 9.16 0.00
N ASN A 50 -5.24 8.75 0.49
CA ASN A 50 -5.83 9.32 1.69
C ASN A 50 -4.82 9.25 2.85
N PRO A 51 -4.45 10.38 3.46
CA PRO A 51 -3.41 10.38 4.51
C PRO A 51 -3.76 9.54 5.74
N ASP A 52 -5.02 9.49 6.10
CA ASP A 52 -5.45 8.70 7.25
C ASP A 52 -5.35 7.21 6.96
N LEU A 53 -5.64 6.81 5.73
CA LEU A 53 -5.46 5.44 5.32
C LEU A 53 -3.98 5.06 5.30
N TYR A 54 -3.14 5.94 4.76
CA TYR A 54 -1.70 5.70 4.74
C TYR A 54 -1.16 5.52 6.18
N LYS A 55 -1.58 6.37 7.10
CA LYS A 55 -1.15 6.28 8.51
C LYS A 55 -1.56 4.95 9.12
N LYS A 56 -2.77 4.51 8.82
CA LYS A 56 -3.26 3.25 9.34
C LYS A 56 -2.47 2.06 8.81
N LEU A 57 -2.13 2.08 7.53
CA LEU A 57 -1.33 1.02 6.92
C LEU A 57 0.10 1.03 7.43
N ALA A 58 0.67 2.21 7.59
CA ALA A 58 2.04 2.36 8.06
C ALA A 58 2.21 1.93 9.52
N ASP A 59 1.18 2.11 10.31
CA ASP A 59 1.18 1.70 11.72
C ASP A 59 2.40 2.24 12.48
N GLY A 60 2.66 3.54 12.31
CA GLY A 60 3.75 4.23 13.00
C GLY A 60 5.13 4.03 12.39
N ARG A 61 5.23 3.29 11.30
CA ARG A 61 6.51 3.00 10.68
C ARG A 61 6.92 4.11 9.73
N GLU A 62 8.09 4.69 9.92
CA GLU A 62 8.63 5.71 9.03
C GLU A 62 9.10 5.08 7.72
N GLY A 63 8.92 5.79 6.63
CA GLY A 63 9.38 5.33 5.32
C GLY A 63 8.56 4.17 4.76
N PHE A 64 7.37 3.98 5.26
CA PHE A 64 6.51 2.88 4.83
C PHE A 64 6.24 2.97 3.32
N LEU A 65 6.54 1.91 2.59
CA LEU A 65 6.43 1.79 1.13
C LEU A 65 7.41 2.70 0.36
N MET A 66 8.35 3.33 1.08
CA MET A 66 9.31 4.27 0.46
C MET A 66 10.72 3.73 0.46
N GLU A 67 10.98 2.61 1.13
CA GLU A 67 12.32 2.03 1.24
C GLU A 67 12.43 0.77 0.39
N HIS A 68 13.42 0.73 -0.47
CA HIS A 68 13.65 -0.40 -1.36
C HIS A 68 13.83 -1.72 -0.60
N THR A 69 14.63 -1.72 0.45
CA THR A 69 14.99 -2.93 1.18
C THR A 69 13.82 -3.57 1.92
N ARG A 70 12.80 -2.80 2.23
CA ARG A 70 11.64 -3.28 3.00
C ARG A 70 10.36 -3.21 2.20
N PHE A 71 10.46 -2.90 0.92
CA PHE A 71 9.29 -2.67 0.09
C PHE A 71 8.34 -3.86 0.06
N PHE A 72 8.88 -5.06 -0.13
CA PHE A 72 8.04 -6.26 -0.24
C PHE A 72 7.26 -6.51 1.05
N GLU A 73 7.94 -6.44 2.17
CA GLU A 73 7.30 -6.61 3.48
C GLU A 73 6.24 -5.55 3.72
N ASP A 74 6.55 -4.31 3.36
CA ASP A 74 5.62 -3.19 3.53
C ASP A 74 4.37 -3.39 2.68
N LEU A 75 4.55 -3.82 1.44
CA LEU A 75 3.42 -4.02 0.54
C LEU A 75 2.56 -5.19 1.02
N GLU A 76 3.16 -6.27 1.49
CA GLU A 76 2.43 -7.40 2.07
C GLU A 76 1.63 -6.94 3.28
N HIS A 77 2.25 -6.16 4.15
CA HIS A 77 1.57 -5.64 5.35
C HIS A 77 0.39 -4.75 4.97
N ALA A 78 0.56 -3.90 3.97
CA ALA A 78 -0.51 -3.02 3.50
C ALA A 78 -1.69 -3.83 2.96
N VAL A 79 -1.41 -4.83 2.16
CA VAL A 79 -2.47 -5.68 1.59
C VAL A 79 -3.21 -6.43 2.70
N ASP A 80 -2.49 -6.99 3.66
CA ASP A 80 -3.09 -7.71 4.78
C ASP A 80 -3.98 -6.80 5.62
N THR A 81 -3.50 -5.60 5.90
CA THR A 81 -4.26 -4.63 6.70
C THR A 81 -5.52 -4.19 5.96
N LEU A 82 -5.40 -3.91 4.65
CA LEU A 82 -6.56 -3.53 3.84
C LEU A 82 -7.61 -4.64 3.80
N GLU A 83 -7.16 -5.87 3.66
CA GLU A 83 -8.05 -7.03 3.64
C GLU A 83 -8.80 -7.14 4.97
N SER A 84 -8.10 -6.95 6.06
CA SER A 84 -8.69 -6.96 7.40
C SER A 84 -9.73 -5.84 7.56
N MET A 85 -9.47 -4.67 7.00
CA MET A 85 -10.40 -3.54 7.07
C MET A 85 -11.67 -3.77 6.27
N MET A 86 -11.62 -4.62 5.25
CA MET A 86 -12.77 -4.94 4.41
C MET A 86 -13.62 -6.10 4.96
N SER A 87 -13.10 -6.82 5.89
CA SER A 87 -13.76 -8.02 6.44
C SER A 87 -14.89 -7.68 7.41
#